data_63ecaf2e6908f250040d283c7fa65a09
#
_entry.id   63ecaf2e6908f250040d283c7fa65a09
#
_cell.length_a   1.000
_cell.length_b   1.000
_cell.length_c   1.000
_cell.angle_alpha   90.00
_cell.angle_beta   90.00
_cell.angle_gamma   90.00
#
_symmetry.space_group_name_H-M   'P 1'
#
loop_
_entity.id
_entity.type
_entity.pdbx_description
1 polymer ?
#
loop_
_entity_poly.entity_id
_entity_poly.type
_entity_poly.pdbx_seq_one_letter_code
_entity_poly.pdbx_strand_id
1 'polypeptide(L)'
;MDKLKLIRNRKSEADSPRMDPLMRALKAIHSAGSPDSMTPEELEHQRRSQEILGRLAAPMAGLEWQEFSLSGMAAAWTRMKAPHGRHRAILYCHGGGYTSGNLGYARVLSSKLANATGYDVLSFEYRLAPEFPYPAAVEDALRAWDHLMLLGYGARDIVVAGDSAGGNLALVLCLRLKAA
;
A
#
# COMPACT_ATOMS: atom_id res chain seq x y z
N MET A 1 45.54 26.64 5.67
CA MET A 1 45.08 27.09 4.36
C MET A 1 45.02 25.89 3.45
N ASP A 2 44.01 25.30 3.48
CA ASP A 2 42.76 25.12 2.77
C ASP A 2 42.86 23.99 1.73
N LYS A 3 42.92 22.72 2.26
CA LYS A 3 42.74 21.50 1.45
C LYS A 3 41.28 21.13 1.25
N LEU A 4 40.33 21.91 1.78
CA LEU A 4 38.89 21.65 1.72
C LEU A 4 38.15 22.31 0.54
N LYS A 5 38.86 23.15 -0.25
CA LYS A 5 38.28 23.83 -1.43
C LYS A 5 38.36 23.08 -2.74
N LEU A 6 39.15 21.98 -2.79
CA LEU A 6 39.39 21.24 -4.06
C LEU A 6 38.40 20.09 -4.36
N ILE A 7 37.47 19.79 -3.45
CA ILE A 7 36.52 18.67 -3.64
C ILE A 7 35.17 19.16 -4.19
N ARG A 8 34.98 20.47 -4.35
CA ARG A 8 33.63 21.03 -4.62
C ARG A 8 33.33 21.33 -6.10
N ASN A 9 34.20 20.98 -7.03
CA ASN A 9 33.99 21.36 -8.44
C ASN A 9 34.41 20.30 -9.46
N ARG A 10 33.90 19.05 -9.31
CA ARG A 10 33.86 18.08 -10.41
C ARG A 10 32.64 17.17 -10.27
N LYS A 11 31.44 17.72 -10.31
CA LYS A 11 30.29 17.01 -10.88
C LYS A 11 30.04 17.64 -12.25
N SER A 12 30.68 17.05 -13.25
CA SER A 12 30.35 17.31 -14.63
C SER A 12 28.90 16.84 -14.89
N GLU A 13 28.12 17.64 -15.57
CA GLU A 13 26.76 17.35 -16.02
C GLU A 13 26.67 16.12 -16.97
N ALA A 14 27.75 15.36 -17.12
CA ALA A 14 27.84 14.23 -18.05
C ALA A 14 27.50 12.87 -17.44
N ASP A 15 27.22 12.76 -16.14
CA ASP A 15 27.05 11.47 -15.45
C ASP A 15 25.69 11.35 -14.72
N SER A 16 24.63 11.93 -15.29
CA SER A 16 23.28 11.49 -14.93
C SER A 16 23.06 10.13 -15.58
N PRO A 17 22.87 9.05 -14.81
CA PRO A 17 22.58 7.75 -15.40
C PRO A 17 21.40 7.93 -16.35
N ARG A 18 21.58 7.57 -17.62
CA ARG A 18 20.51 7.63 -18.62
C ARG A 18 19.39 6.78 -18.08
N MET A 19 18.33 7.44 -17.66
CA MET A 19 17.16 6.78 -17.09
C MET A 19 16.64 5.77 -18.10
N ASP A 20 16.54 4.50 -17.68
CA ASP A 20 15.99 3.39 -18.46
C ASP A 20 14.70 3.83 -19.15
N PRO A 21 14.49 3.49 -20.44
CA PRO A 21 13.25 3.77 -21.15
C PRO A 21 11.99 3.35 -20.38
N LEU A 22 12.05 2.22 -19.66
CA LEU A 22 10.97 1.77 -18.78
C LEU A 22 10.72 2.76 -17.64
N MET A 23 11.77 3.24 -17.00
CA MET A 23 11.65 4.23 -15.91
C MET A 23 11.13 5.58 -16.41
N ARG A 24 11.47 5.96 -17.65
CA ARG A 24 10.90 7.15 -18.29
C ARG A 24 9.41 6.98 -18.57
N ALA A 25 9.01 5.83 -19.09
CA ALA A 25 7.61 5.51 -19.34
C ALA A 25 6.81 5.50 -18.03
N LEU A 26 7.31 4.84 -16.98
CA LEU A 26 6.69 4.82 -15.65
C LEU A 26 6.57 6.22 -15.05
N LYS A 27 7.61 7.04 -15.17
CA LYS A 27 7.59 8.44 -14.70
C LYS A 27 6.59 9.29 -15.50
N ALA A 28 6.48 9.09 -16.81
CA ALA A 28 5.49 9.79 -17.65
C ALA A 28 4.05 9.39 -17.28
N ILE A 29 3.80 8.10 -17.07
CA ILE A 29 2.49 7.59 -16.62
C ILE A 29 2.15 8.18 -15.24
N HIS A 30 3.13 8.22 -14.33
CA HIS A 30 2.92 8.74 -12.99
C HIS A 30 2.70 10.25 -12.95
N SER A 31 3.42 11.02 -13.79
CA SER A 31 3.26 12.47 -13.88
C SER A 31 1.99 12.91 -14.63
N ALA A 32 1.48 12.08 -15.54
CA ALA A 32 0.21 12.34 -16.23
C ALA A 32 -1.03 12.16 -15.31
N GLY A 33 -0.86 11.46 -14.20
CA GLY A 33 -1.91 11.21 -13.19
C GLY A 33 -1.60 11.86 -11.84
N SER A 34 -0.90 13.00 -11.80
CA SER A 34 -0.65 13.71 -10.54
C SER A 34 -1.98 14.17 -9.91
N PRO A 35 -2.25 13.85 -8.64
CA PRO A 35 -3.49 14.20 -7.96
C PRO A 35 -3.82 15.70 -8.00
N ASP A 36 -2.79 16.54 -8.01
CA ASP A 36 -2.92 18.01 -8.04
C ASP A 36 -3.51 18.57 -9.34
N SER A 37 -3.62 17.74 -10.39
CA SER A 37 -4.14 18.14 -11.71
C SER A 37 -5.45 17.45 -12.09
N MET A 38 -5.95 16.53 -11.25
CA MET A 38 -7.18 15.78 -11.55
C MET A 38 -8.41 16.56 -11.10
N THR A 39 -9.42 16.62 -11.97
CA THR A 39 -10.73 17.11 -11.58
C THR A 39 -11.43 16.10 -10.66
N PRO A 40 -12.45 16.51 -9.88
CA PRO A 40 -13.24 15.60 -9.07
C PRO A 40 -13.87 14.45 -9.89
N GLU A 41 -14.30 14.72 -11.11
CA GLU A 41 -14.88 13.72 -12.02
C GLU A 41 -13.84 12.70 -12.49
N GLU A 42 -12.62 13.13 -12.81
CA GLU A 42 -11.51 12.24 -13.19
C GLU A 42 -11.11 11.35 -12.02
N LEU A 43 -11.06 11.89 -10.82
CA LEU A 43 -10.74 11.14 -9.60
C LEU A 43 -11.81 10.08 -9.34
N GLU A 44 -13.07 10.43 -9.44
CA GLU A 44 -14.18 9.49 -9.26
C GLU A 44 -14.15 8.40 -10.33
N HIS A 45 -13.89 8.75 -11.59
CA HIS A 45 -13.72 7.78 -12.67
C HIS A 45 -12.57 6.81 -12.41
N GLN A 46 -11.43 7.30 -11.92
CA GLN A 46 -10.29 6.47 -11.54
C GLN A 46 -10.66 5.49 -10.41
N ARG A 47 -11.33 5.97 -9.37
CA ARG A 47 -11.78 5.14 -8.24
C ARG A 47 -12.71 4.02 -8.72
N ARG A 48 -13.70 4.34 -9.55
CA ARG A 48 -14.64 3.34 -10.13
C ARG A 48 -13.92 2.32 -11.01
N SER A 49 -12.98 2.78 -11.84
CA SER A 49 -12.24 1.88 -12.72
C SER A 49 -11.42 0.85 -11.93
N GLN A 50 -10.78 1.27 -10.84
CA GLN A 50 -10.04 0.37 -9.96
C GLN A 50 -10.95 -0.63 -9.23
N GLU A 51 -12.12 -0.20 -8.81
CA GLU A 51 -13.12 -1.08 -8.20
C GLU A 51 -13.58 -2.16 -9.17
N ILE A 52 -13.90 -1.78 -10.41
CA ILE A 52 -14.32 -2.73 -11.44
C ILE A 52 -13.22 -3.75 -11.74
N LEU A 53 -11.98 -3.29 -11.92
CA LEU A 53 -10.84 -4.18 -12.16
C LEU A 53 -10.63 -5.16 -11.01
N GLY A 54 -10.78 -4.69 -9.77
CA GLY A 54 -10.68 -5.55 -8.58
C GLY A 54 -11.80 -6.60 -8.51
N ARG A 55 -13.02 -6.23 -8.89
CA ARG A 55 -14.17 -7.17 -8.92
C ARG A 55 -14.05 -8.21 -10.04
N LEU A 56 -13.45 -7.84 -11.17
CA LEU A 56 -13.22 -8.75 -12.29
C LEU A 56 -12.06 -9.72 -12.04
N ALA A 57 -11.20 -9.44 -11.07
CA ALA A 57 -10.14 -10.36 -10.70
C ALA A 57 -10.75 -11.65 -10.13
N ALA A 58 -10.57 -12.75 -10.84
CA ALA A 58 -11.06 -14.04 -10.42
C ALA A 58 -10.50 -14.41 -9.03
N PRO A 59 -11.33 -14.93 -8.11
CA PRO A 59 -10.84 -15.43 -6.84
C PRO A 59 -9.82 -16.53 -7.09
N MET A 60 -8.68 -16.48 -6.41
CA MET A 60 -7.72 -17.58 -6.47
C MET A 60 -8.31 -18.82 -5.80
N ALA A 61 -8.20 -19.97 -6.45
CA ALA A 61 -8.64 -21.24 -5.88
C ALA A 61 -7.94 -21.51 -4.54
N GLY A 62 -8.68 -22.03 -3.57
CA GLY A 62 -8.12 -22.37 -2.26
C GLY A 62 -8.02 -21.20 -1.27
N LEU A 63 -8.44 -19.99 -1.67
CA LEU A 63 -8.50 -18.83 -0.78
C LEU A 63 -9.94 -18.48 -0.40
N GLU A 64 -10.09 -17.91 0.77
CA GLU A 64 -11.29 -17.28 1.29
C GLU A 64 -11.08 -15.77 1.38
N TRP A 65 -12.09 -15.01 0.99
CA TRP A 65 -12.16 -13.57 1.15
C TRP A 65 -13.34 -13.22 2.05
N GLN A 66 -13.06 -12.58 3.18
CA GLN A 66 -14.07 -12.25 4.18
C GLN A 66 -14.01 -10.75 4.49
N GLU A 67 -15.02 -10.01 4.08
CA GLU A 67 -15.15 -8.59 4.38
C GLU A 67 -15.81 -8.38 5.74
N PHE A 68 -15.38 -7.33 6.44
CA PHE A 68 -15.92 -6.94 7.74
C PHE A 68 -15.69 -5.44 8.00
N SER A 69 -16.28 -4.91 9.08
CA SER A 69 -16.03 -3.54 9.53
C SER A 69 -15.01 -3.55 10.67
N LEU A 70 -13.91 -2.81 10.46
CA LEU A 70 -12.88 -2.57 11.46
C LEU A 70 -13.06 -1.16 12.00
N SER A 71 -13.75 -1.01 13.13
CA SER A 71 -14.02 0.31 13.74
C SER A 71 -14.62 1.33 12.77
N GLY A 72 -15.56 0.89 11.93
CA GLY A 72 -16.20 1.73 10.90
C GLY A 72 -15.45 1.81 9.57
N MET A 73 -14.26 1.26 9.48
CA MET A 73 -13.46 1.16 8.26
C MET A 73 -13.70 -0.19 7.59
N ALA A 74 -13.92 -0.23 6.28
CA ALA A 74 -14.04 -1.48 5.55
C ALA A 74 -12.69 -2.22 5.55
N ALA A 75 -12.73 -3.50 5.85
CA ALA A 75 -11.56 -4.36 5.89
C ALA A 75 -11.89 -5.76 5.38
N ALA A 76 -10.88 -6.50 4.98
CA ALA A 76 -11.07 -7.86 4.51
C ALA A 76 -9.88 -8.77 4.89
N TRP A 77 -10.21 -9.97 5.29
CA TRP A 77 -9.26 -11.05 5.40
C TRP A 77 -9.16 -11.83 4.09
N THR A 78 -7.94 -12.12 3.67
CA THR A 78 -7.63 -13.14 2.68
C THR A 78 -6.90 -14.28 3.38
N ARG A 79 -7.48 -15.48 3.37
CA ARG A 79 -6.99 -16.66 4.11
C ARG A 79 -6.97 -17.90 3.24
N MET A 80 -6.09 -18.83 3.57
CA MET A 80 -6.17 -20.18 3.00
C MET A 80 -7.40 -20.90 3.56
N LYS A 81 -8.18 -21.58 2.70
CA LYS A 81 -9.31 -22.41 3.14
C LYS A 81 -8.84 -23.63 3.95
N ALA A 82 -7.67 -24.15 3.61
CA ALA A 82 -7.07 -25.23 4.39
C ALA A 82 -6.41 -24.65 5.64
N PRO A 83 -6.63 -25.22 6.84
CA PRO A 83 -5.97 -24.78 8.06
C PRO A 83 -4.44 -24.84 7.89
N HIS A 84 -3.76 -23.75 8.21
CA HIS A 84 -2.32 -23.70 8.31
C HIS A 84 -1.92 -23.36 9.75
N GLY A 85 -0.96 -24.11 10.29
CA GLY A 85 -0.55 -23.97 11.70
C GLY A 85 0.31 -22.73 11.98
N ARG A 86 0.29 -21.70 11.11
CA ARG A 86 1.11 -20.50 11.26
C ARG A 86 0.25 -19.34 11.70
N HIS A 87 0.43 -18.91 12.95
CA HIS A 87 -0.19 -17.69 13.48
C HIS A 87 0.63 -16.47 13.03
N ARG A 88 0.54 -16.11 11.73
CA ARG A 88 1.23 -14.97 11.14
C ARG A 88 0.30 -14.22 10.20
N ALA A 89 0.43 -12.90 10.19
CA ALA A 89 -0.38 -12.03 9.36
C ALA A 89 0.47 -11.09 8.50
N ILE A 90 -0.09 -10.69 7.36
CA ILE A 90 0.39 -9.56 6.57
C ILE A 90 -0.64 -8.45 6.71
N LEU A 91 -0.23 -7.30 7.22
CA LEU A 91 -1.00 -6.07 7.15
C LEU A 91 -0.69 -5.41 5.81
N TYR A 92 -1.65 -5.42 4.89
CA TYR A 92 -1.47 -4.95 3.54
C TYR A 92 -2.13 -3.60 3.31
N CYS A 93 -1.31 -2.60 2.98
CA CYS A 93 -1.72 -1.26 2.61
C CYS A 93 -1.78 -1.15 1.07
N HIS A 94 -2.95 -0.88 0.52
CA HIS A 94 -3.13 -0.79 -0.93
C HIS A 94 -2.50 0.48 -1.53
N GLY A 95 -2.15 0.44 -2.82
CA GLY A 95 -1.71 1.59 -3.60
C GLY A 95 -2.86 2.48 -4.04
N GLY A 96 -2.55 3.50 -4.85
CA GLY A 96 -3.54 4.43 -5.41
C GLY A 96 -3.28 5.90 -5.11
N GLY A 97 -2.00 6.28 -4.86
CA GLY A 97 -1.59 7.68 -4.68
C GLY A 97 -2.20 8.37 -3.48
N TYR A 98 -2.73 7.66 -2.49
CA TYR A 98 -3.54 8.16 -1.37
C TYR A 98 -4.89 8.78 -1.78
N THR A 99 -5.23 8.79 -3.06
CA THR A 99 -6.44 9.41 -3.60
C THR A 99 -7.43 8.38 -4.14
N SER A 100 -6.98 7.15 -4.34
CA SER A 100 -7.77 6.05 -4.86
C SER A 100 -7.33 4.71 -4.25
N GLY A 101 -7.98 3.63 -4.67
CA GLY A 101 -7.79 2.30 -4.11
C GLY A 101 -8.92 1.91 -3.16
N ASN A 102 -9.18 0.62 -3.09
CA ASN A 102 -10.23 0.03 -2.26
C ASN A 102 -9.95 -1.46 -2.03
N LEU A 103 -10.84 -2.15 -1.34
CA LEU A 103 -10.71 -3.60 -1.09
C LEU A 103 -10.72 -4.43 -2.37
N GLY A 104 -11.48 -4.01 -3.40
CA GLY A 104 -11.47 -4.67 -4.71
C GLY A 104 -10.09 -4.67 -5.35
N TYR A 105 -9.43 -3.51 -5.36
CA TYR A 105 -8.04 -3.37 -5.80
C TYR A 105 -7.09 -4.21 -4.92
N ALA A 106 -7.21 -4.10 -3.60
CA ALA A 106 -6.38 -4.82 -2.64
C ALA A 106 -6.46 -6.33 -2.79
N ARG A 107 -7.64 -6.88 -3.15
CA ARG A 107 -7.91 -8.31 -3.28
C ARG A 107 -6.94 -9.02 -4.22
N VAL A 108 -6.52 -8.37 -5.30
CA VAL A 108 -5.63 -8.97 -6.30
C VAL A 108 -4.27 -9.32 -5.69
N LEU A 109 -3.64 -8.36 -5.02
CA LEU A 109 -2.31 -8.57 -4.47
C LEU A 109 -2.35 -9.32 -3.14
N SER A 110 -3.34 -9.06 -2.29
CA SER A 110 -3.51 -9.81 -1.04
C SER A 110 -3.73 -11.31 -1.28
N SER A 111 -4.47 -11.68 -2.35
CA SER A 111 -4.63 -13.08 -2.74
C SER A 111 -3.30 -13.74 -3.16
N LYS A 112 -2.48 -13.02 -3.93
CA LYS A 112 -1.14 -13.49 -4.31
C LYS A 112 -0.23 -13.64 -3.09
N LEU A 113 -0.26 -12.69 -2.17
CA LEU A 113 0.52 -12.72 -0.93
C LEU A 113 0.10 -13.90 -0.05
N ALA A 114 -1.21 -14.09 0.19
CA ALA A 114 -1.72 -15.21 0.97
C ALA A 114 -1.32 -16.55 0.36
N ASN A 115 -1.49 -16.72 -0.97
CA ASN A 115 -1.13 -17.94 -1.67
C ASN A 115 0.37 -18.26 -1.62
N ALA A 116 1.22 -17.21 -1.77
CA ALA A 116 2.67 -17.39 -1.79
C ALA A 116 3.28 -17.67 -0.41
N THR A 117 2.70 -17.12 0.63
CA THR A 117 3.25 -17.18 2.00
C THR A 117 2.54 -18.16 2.90
N GLY A 118 1.27 -18.44 2.63
CA GLY A 118 0.37 -19.14 3.54
C GLY A 118 0.00 -18.30 4.78
N TYR A 119 0.24 -16.99 4.80
CA TYR A 119 -0.13 -16.11 5.89
C TYR A 119 -1.51 -15.53 5.67
N ASP A 120 -2.21 -15.21 6.76
CA ASP A 120 -3.43 -14.42 6.69
C ASP A 120 -3.10 -13.00 6.27
N VAL A 121 -3.83 -12.44 5.31
CA VAL A 121 -3.62 -11.05 4.85
C VAL A 121 -4.81 -10.21 5.27
N LEU A 122 -4.56 -9.18 6.08
CA LEU A 122 -5.52 -8.15 6.44
C LEU A 122 -5.34 -6.96 5.49
N SER A 123 -6.35 -6.69 4.68
CA SER A 123 -6.48 -5.48 3.85
C SER A 123 -7.52 -4.55 4.46
N PHE A 124 -7.35 -3.24 4.30
CA PHE A 124 -8.26 -2.24 4.84
C PHE A 124 -8.36 -1.02 3.92
N GLU A 125 -9.52 -0.37 3.91
CA GLU A 125 -9.76 0.87 3.18
C GLU A 125 -9.45 2.07 4.08
N TYR A 126 -8.24 2.58 3.99
CA TYR A 126 -7.88 3.80 4.69
C TYR A 126 -8.51 5.03 4.02
N ARG A 127 -8.77 6.07 4.78
CA ARG A 127 -9.32 7.35 4.32
C ARG A 127 -8.40 7.99 3.29
N LEU A 128 -8.99 8.44 2.19
CA LEU A 128 -8.31 8.96 1.01
C LEU A 128 -8.36 10.49 0.94
N ALA A 129 -7.32 11.08 0.39
CA ALA A 129 -7.30 12.47 -0.01
C ALA A 129 -8.12 12.64 -1.33
N PRO A 130 -8.61 13.85 -1.63
CA PRO A 130 -8.50 15.08 -0.86
C PRO A 130 -9.44 15.19 0.33
N GLU A 131 -10.43 14.32 0.46
CA GLU A 131 -11.47 14.39 1.49
C GLU A 131 -10.86 14.24 2.90
N PHE A 132 -9.85 13.38 3.02
CA PHE A 132 -9.15 13.10 4.26
C PHE A 132 -7.63 13.16 4.05
N PRO A 133 -7.04 14.36 4.13
CA PRO A 133 -5.60 14.53 3.94
C PRO A 133 -4.80 13.91 5.08
N TYR A 134 -3.48 13.91 4.95
CA TYR A 134 -2.57 13.52 6.03
C TYR A 134 -2.99 14.19 7.37
N PRO A 135 -3.01 13.44 8.49
CA PRO A 135 -2.47 12.09 8.69
C PRO A 135 -3.52 10.95 8.63
N ALA A 136 -4.69 11.16 8.05
CA ALA A 136 -5.83 10.25 8.13
C ALA A 136 -5.49 8.78 7.77
N ALA A 137 -4.80 8.55 6.65
CA ALA A 137 -4.39 7.20 6.24
C ALA A 137 -3.45 6.52 7.26
N VAL A 138 -2.56 7.31 7.90
CA VAL A 138 -1.63 6.78 8.93
C VAL A 138 -2.38 6.38 10.19
N GLU A 139 -3.37 7.17 10.62
CA GLU A 139 -4.23 6.85 11.75
C GLU A 139 -5.03 5.57 11.50
N ASP A 140 -5.53 5.39 10.28
CA ASP A 140 -6.27 4.18 9.89
C ASP A 140 -5.36 2.95 9.83
N ALA A 141 -4.12 3.10 9.36
CA ALA A 141 -3.13 2.03 9.38
C ALA A 141 -2.76 1.62 10.82
N LEU A 142 -2.65 2.57 11.75
CA LEU A 142 -2.45 2.29 13.17
C LEU A 142 -3.64 1.52 13.77
N ARG A 143 -4.89 1.91 13.45
CA ARG A 143 -6.08 1.16 13.88
C ARG A 143 -6.08 -0.28 13.36
N ALA A 144 -5.65 -0.48 12.10
CA ALA A 144 -5.55 -1.82 11.53
C ALA A 144 -4.45 -2.66 12.20
N TRP A 145 -3.33 -2.04 12.56
CA TRP A 145 -2.28 -2.65 13.37
C TRP A 145 -2.80 -3.05 14.77
N ASP A 146 -3.45 -2.13 15.47
CA ASP A 146 -4.00 -2.37 16.80
C ASP A 146 -5.03 -3.49 16.78
N HIS A 147 -5.83 -3.60 15.72
CA HIS A 147 -6.76 -4.71 15.51
C HIS A 147 -6.03 -6.06 15.47
N LEU A 148 -4.90 -6.17 14.77
CA LEU A 148 -4.09 -7.39 14.75
C LEU A 148 -3.54 -7.70 16.15
N MET A 149 -3.08 -6.70 16.87
CA MET A 149 -2.60 -6.88 18.26
C MET A 149 -3.72 -7.37 19.18
N LEU A 150 -4.94 -6.83 19.06
CA LEU A 150 -6.11 -7.27 19.81
C LEU A 150 -6.53 -8.73 19.48
N LEU A 151 -6.29 -9.18 18.25
CA LEU A 151 -6.50 -10.57 17.84
C LEU A 151 -5.40 -11.53 18.35
N GLY A 152 -4.40 -11.02 19.08
CA GLY A 152 -3.33 -11.82 19.67
C GLY A 152 -2.11 -12.05 18.78
N TYR A 153 -2.01 -11.37 17.63
CA TYR A 153 -0.77 -11.39 16.86
C TYR A 153 0.30 -10.60 17.59
N GLY A 154 1.49 -11.17 17.76
CA GLY A 154 2.65 -10.43 18.24
C GLY A 154 3.26 -9.56 17.13
N ALA A 155 3.96 -8.49 17.48
CA ALA A 155 4.63 -7.63 16.48
C ALA A 155 5.60 -8.40 15.57
N ARG A 156 6.16 -9.52 16.04
CA ARG A 156 7.06 -10.41 15.27
C ARG A 156 6.31 -11.33 14.29
N ASP A 157 5.00 -11.44 14.45
CA ASP A 157 4.14 -12.29 13.65
C ASP A 157 3.45 -11.51 12.53
N ILE A 158 3.66 -10.18 12.49
CA ILE A 158 3.05 -9.28 11.51
C ILE A 158 4.11 -8.77 10.54
N VAL A 159 3.88 -8.97 9.26
CA VAL A 159 4.61 -8.33 8.16
C VAL A 159 3.76 -7.17 7.66
N VAL A 160 4.33 -5.97 7.59
CA VAL A 160 3.66 -4.83 6.95
C VAL A 160 4.09 -4.76 5.50
N ALA A 161 3.14 -4.76 4.59
CA ALA A 161 3.38 -4.74 3.16
C ALA A 161 2.48 -3.70 2.47
N GLY A 162 2.88 -3.27 1.29
CA GLY A 162 2.08 -2.35 0.47
C GLY A 162 2.71 -2.11 -0.88
N ASP A 163 1.94 -1.62 -1.82
CA ASP A 163 2.38 -1.24 -3.15
C ASP A 163 2.25 0.27 -3.38
N SER A 164 3.15 0.87 -4.13
CA SER A 164 3.11 2.31 -4.47
C SER A 164 2.94 3.19 -3.22
N ALA A 165 1.91 4.04 -3.15
CA ALA A 165 1.56 4.83 -1.96
C ALA A 165 1.33 3.97 -0.71
N GLY A 166 0.76 2.76 -0.86
CA GLY A 166 0.63 1.80 0.24
C GLY A 166 1.97 1.30 0.76
N GLY A 167 3.00 1.17 -0.09
CA GLY A 167 4.37 0.90 0.33
C GLY A 167 4.96 2.03 1.16
N ASN A 168 4.69 3.29 0.80
CA ASN A 168 5.04 4.44 1.62
C ASN A 168 4.29 4.41 2.97
N LEU A 169 2.98 4.15 2.96
CA LEU A 169 2.18 4.04 4.18
C LEU A 169 2.70 2.94 5.11
N ALA A 170 3.10 1.79 4.56
CA ALA A 170 3.70 0.70 5.32
C ALA A 170 5.00 1.12 6.03
N LEU A 171 5.88 1.86 5.34
CA LEU A 171 7.10 2.40 5.93
C LEU A 171 6.80 3.43 7.02
N VAL A 172 5.87 4.36 6.77
CA VAL A 172 5.45 5.37 7.75
C VAL A 172 4.86 4.71 8.99
N LEU A 173 4.00 3.69 8.82
CA LEU A 173 3.46 2.91 9.93
C LEU A 173 4.59 2.30 10.77
N CYS A 174 5.55 1.60 10.14
CA CYS A 174 6.68 1.01 10.87
C CYS A 174 7.51 2.05 11.63
N LEU A 175 7.73 3.23 11.05
CA LEU A 175 8.44 4.33 11.73
C LEU A 175 7.66 4.85 12.93
N ARG A 176 6.33 4.99 12.82
CA ARG A 176 5.46 5.41 13.94
C ARG A 176 5.46 4.38 15.07
N LEU A 177 5.35 3.10 14.73
CA LEU A 177 5.40 2.00 15.73
C LEU A 177 6.74 1.90 16.43
N LYS A 178 7.84 2.24 15.76
CA LYS A 178 9.18 2.26 16.38
C LYS A 178 9.38 3.45 17.32
N ALA A 179 8.66 4.53 17.11
CA ALA A 179 8.76 5.77 17.90
C ALA A 179 7.84 5.79 19.13
N ALA A 180 6.88 4.86 19.21
CA ALA A 180 5.95 4.68 20.34
C ALA A 180 6.56 3.75 21.39
#